data_2c372621cd8f5ee85f2bd8ab136b3416
#
_entry.id   2c372621cd8f5ee85f2bd8ab136b3416
#
_cell.length_a   1.000
_cell.length_b   1.000
_cell.length_c   1.000
_cell.angle_alpha   90.00
_cell.angle_beta   90.00
_cell.angle_gamma   90.00
#
_symmetry.space_group_name_H-M   'P 1'
#
loop_
_entity.id
_entity.type
_entity.pdbx_description
1 polymer ?
#
loop_
_entity_poly.entity_id
_entity_poly.type
_entity_poly.pdbx_seq_one_letter_code
_entity_poly.pdbx_strand_id
1 'polypeptide(L)'
;MKKIILALLLLSTFHAKAADTLYIKQPQVPILIERHDNVLLLMRLKATETKTLDNIELTLDNSLPLNQIKAIKLYYGGTDARQYDNKLRFAPVDYVTGFTPGKTLRAIPSYVVLRSELQPTTHRLTLPDKQSLFPGVNYFWVSIEMQPDVPLKATLNAAITEAIADGKALPLVDTSARNIQRRMGIGVRHAGDDGVTAYRIPGLVTTNNGTLLGVYDVRYNSSTDLQEHIDVGLSRSIDGGKTWEPMRLPLAFGDNGGLPAAQNGVGDPSILVDKTNNTCWVVAAWTHGMGNQRAWVSSKPGMDKDHTAQLVMAKSTDDGRTWSAPINLTAQLKQPEWYFFFQGPGRGITCKDGTLVFA
;
A
#
# COMPACT_ATOMS: atom_id res chain seq x y z
N MET A 1 -44.16 -37.45 -57.47
CA MET A 1 -42.70 -37.24 -57.27
C MET A 1 -42.47 -35.85 -56.65
N LYS A 2 -42.23 -35.75 -55.33
CA LYS A 2 -41.94 -34.48 -54.64
C LYS A 2 -40.43 -34.25 -54.67
N LYS A 3 -39.98 -33.18 -55.30
CA LYS A 3 -38.56 -32.76 -55.26
C LYS A 3 -38.28 -32.03 -53.93
N ILE A 4 -37.41 -32.61 -53.15
CA ILE A 4 -36.87 -31.98 -51.97
C ILE A 4 -35.65 -31.16 -52.39
N ILE A 5 -35.71 -29.83 -52.25
CA ILE A 5 -34.59 -28.92 -52.45
C ILE A 5 -33.90 -28.79 -51.11
N LEU A 6 -32.68 -29.33 -50.98
CA LEU A 6 -31.81 -29.21 -49.82
C LEU A 6 -31.02 -27.89 -49.92
N ALA A 7 -31.41 -26.87 -49.19
CA ALA A 7 -30.65 -25.63 -49.10
C ALA A 7 -29.50 -25.82 -48.09
N LEU A 8 -28.25 -25.89 -48.57
CA LEU A 8 -27.06 -25.82 -47.75
C LEU A 8 -26.87 -24.37 -47.26
N LEU A 9 -27.19 -24.09 -46.00
CA LEU A 9 -26.74 -22.86 -45.34
C LEU A 9 -25.24 -22.99 -44.98
N LEU A 10 -24.40 -22.31 -45.77
CA LEU A 10 -23.01 -22.08 -45.40
C LEU A 10 -23.01 -21.07 -44.22
N LEU A 11 -22.94 -21.58 -43.00
CA LEU A 11 -22.56 -20.78 -41.82
C LEU A 11 -21.08 -20.43 -41.96
N SER A 12 -20.77 -19.27 -42.52
CA SER A 12 -19.46 -18.66 -42.37
C SER A 12 -19.32 -18.21 -40.90
N THR A 13 -18.64 -19.02 -40.06
CA THR A 13 -18.22 -18.59 -38.74
C THR A 13 -17.21 -17.48 -38.93
N PHE A 14 -17.67 -16.24 -38.85
CA PHE A 14 -16.78 -15.11 -38.63
C PHE A 14 -16.14 -15.29 -37.25
N HIS A 15 -14.96 -15.89 -37.19
CA HIS A 15 -14.10 -15.78 -36.06
C HIS A 15 -13.62 -14.32 -36.02
N ALA A 16 -14.28 -13.45 -35.27
CA ALA A 16 -13.76 -12.14 -34.99
C ALA A 16 -12.39 -12.37 -34.33
N LYS A 17 -11.29 -12.12 -35.05
CA LYS A 17 -9.95 -12.11 -34.44
C LYS A 17 -10.03 -11.16 -33.26
N ALA A 18 -9.63 -11.64 -32.07
CA ALA A 18 -9.54 -10.77 -30.90
C ALA A 18 -8.63 -9.58 -31.26
N ALA A 19 -9.16 -8.37 -31.19
CA ALA A 19 -8.39 -7.17 -31.53
C ALA A 19 -7.32 -6.92 -30.50
N ASP A 20 -6.16 -6.44 -30.94
CA ASP A 20 -5.15 -5.90 -30.02
C ASP A 20 -5.80 -4.79 -29.18
N THR A 21 -5.55 -4.79 -27.89
CA THR A 21 -6.26 -3.87 -26.98
C THR A 21 -5.36 -3.48 -25.83
N LEU A 22 -5.30 -2.19 -25.53
CA LEU A 22 -4.64 -1.65 -24.35
C LEU A 22 -5.65 -1.45 -23.20
N TYR A 23 -5.51 -2.23 -22.15
CA TYR A 23 -6.27 -2.07 -20.91
C TYR A 23 -5.49 -1.18 -19.96
N ILE A 24 -6.16 -0.20 -19.35
CA ILE A 24 -5.57 0.81 -18.49
C ILE A 24 -6.23 0.75 -17.12
N LYS A 25 -5.45 0.97 -16.08
CA LYS A 25 -5.93 1.11 -14.70
C LYS A 25 -5.09 2.12 -13.94
N GLN A 26 -5.74 3.12 -13.34
CA GLN A 26 -5.11 4.04 -12.41
C GLN A 26 -5.27 3.52 -10.97
N PRO A 27 -4.17 3.30 -10.21
CA PRO A 27 -4.28 2.93 -8.80
C PRO A 27 -4.79 4.10 -7.97
N GLN A 28 -5.51 3.79 -6.87
CA GLN A 28 -6.08 4.78 -5.94
C GLN A 28 -5.18 5.03 -4.71
N VAL A 29 -3.88 4.84 -4.85
CA VAL A 29 -2.91 5.08 -3.78
C VAL A 29 -2.29 6.47 -3.91
N PRO A 30 -1.83 7.12 -2.83
CA PRO A 30 -1.12 8.40 -2.90
C PRO A 30 0.11 8.32 -3.80
N ILE A 31 0.53 9.48 -4.33
CA ILE A 31 1.83 9.69 -4.97
C ILE A 31 2.78 10.11 -3.85
N LEU A 32 3.82 9.30 -3.58
CA LEU A 32 4.79 9.58 -2.53
C LEU A 32 5.90 10.49 -3.05
N ILE A 33 6.04 11.67 -2.44
CA ILE A 33 6.93 12.74 -2.92
C ILE A 33 8.39 12.27 -2.88
N GLU A 34 8.78 11.53 -1.86
CA GLU A 34 10.15 11.04 -1.66
C GLU A 34 10.54 9.84 -2.56
N ARG A 35 9.61 9.32 -3.35
CA ARG A 35 9.88 8.17 -4.23
C ARG A 35 10.24 8.58 -5.64
N HIS A 36 11.30 7.96 -6.16
CA HIS A 36 11.71 8.11 -7.57
C HIS A 36 10.73 7.46 -8.55
N ASP A 37 9.96 6.49 -8.08
CA ASP A 37 8.99 5.76 -8.89
C ASP A 37 7.67 5.59 -8.14
N ASN A 38 6.65 6.25 -8.65
CA ASN A 38 5.27 6.08 -8.22
C ASN A 38 4.45 5.62 -9.42
N VAL A 39 3.75 4.52 -9.29
CA VAL A 39 2.86 4.07 -10.37
C VAL A 39 1.76 5.09 -10.59
N LEU A 40 1.76 5.69 -11.75
CA LEU A 40 0.71 6.60 -12.18
C LEU A 40 -0.41 5.83 -12.89
N LEU A 41 -0.06 5.00 -13.87
CA LEU A 41 -0.98 4.19 -14.65
C LEU A 41 -0.38 2.79 -14.86
N LEU A 42 -1.20 1.77 -14.69
CA LEU A 42 -0.91 0.38 -15.04
C LEU A 42 -1.53 0.07 -16.41
N MET A 43 -0.79 -0.65 -17.24
CA MET A 43 -1.20 -0.98 -18.59
C MET A 43 -0.97 -2.45 -18.90
N ARG A 44 -1.96 -3.07 -19.53
CA ARG A 44 -1.92 -4.43 -20.05
C ARG A 44 -2.28 -4.41 -21.50
N LEU A 45 -1.31 -4.62 -22.38
CA LEU A 45 -1.49 -4.65 -23.82
C LEU A 45 -1.62 -6.09 -24.30
N LYS A 46 -2.81 -6.46 -24.79
CA LYS A 46 -3.02 -7.75 -25.43
C LYS A 46 -2.66 -7.60 -26.90
N ALA A 47 -1.69 -8.37 -27.36
CA ALA A 47 -1.27 -8.44 -28.77
C ALA A 47 -1.63 -9.81 -29.36
N THR A 48 -2.16 -9.83 -30.57
CA THR A 48 -2.54 -11.05 -31.30
C THR A 48 -1.37 -11.63 -32.12
N GLU A 49 -0.40 -10.79 -32.44
CA GLU A 49 0.82 -11.11 -33.18
C GLU A 49 1.98 -10.25 -32.69
N THR A 50 3.21 -10.55 -33.13
CA THR A 50 4.38 -9.72 -32.84
C THR A 50 4.24 -8.36 -33.52
N LYS A 51 4.42 -7.27 -32.75
CA LYS A 51 4.31 -5.87 -33.18
C LYS A 51 5.33 -5.02 -32.45
N THR A 52 5.43 -3.76 -32.85
CA THR A 52 6.22 -2.76 -32.13
C THR A 52 5.29 -1.71 -31.56
N LEU A 53 5.37 -1.45 -30.24
CA LEU A 53 4.75 -0.29 -29.63
C LEU A 53 5.58 0.95 -30.02
N ASP A 54 4.96 1.92 -30.70
CA ASP A 54 5.66 3.11 -31.18
C ASP A 54 5.65 4.25 -30.17
N ASN A 55 4.50 4.50 -29.56
CA ASN A 55 4.35 5.53 -28.52
C ASN A 55 3.04 5.36 -27.74
N ILE A 56 2.98 6.09 -26.62
CA ILE A 56 1.79 6.27 -25.79
C ILE A 56 1.58 7.76 -25.57
N GLU A 57 0.36 8.26 -25.83
CA GLU A 57 -0.04 9.62 -25.50
C GLU A 57 -0.66 9.65 -24.10
N LEU A 58 -0.07 10.47 -23.22
CA LEU A 58 -0.49 10.69 -21.86
C LEU A 58 -1.03 12.11 -21.70
N THR A 59 -2.13 12.26 -20.98
CA THR A 59 -2.64 13.57 -20.58
C THR A 59 -2.62 13.68 -19.06
N LEU A 60 -2.08 14.78 -18.56
CA LEU A 60 -2.13 15.17 -17.15
C LEU A 60 -3.21 16.25 -17.00
N ASP A 61 -3.96 16.23 -15.90
CA ASP A 61 -4.90 17.31 -15.60
C ASP A 61 -4.17 18.61 -15.17
N ASN A 62 -4.93 19.71 -15.03
CA ASN A 62 -4.38 21.03 -14.69
C ASN A 62 -4.36 21.28 -13.18
N SER A 63 -4.49 20.26 -12.34
CA SER A 63 -4.57 20.43 -10.89
C SER A 63 -3.21 20.70 -10.24
N LEU A 64 -2.11 20.44 -10.96
CA LEU A 64 -0.74 20.64 -10.49
C LEU A 64 0.12 21.33 -11.56
N PRO A 65 0.93 22.36 -11.20
CA PRO A 65 1.92 22.93 -12.11
C PRO A 65 2.94 21.90 -12.58
N LEU A 66 3.26 21.90 -13.88
CA LEU A 66 4.14 20.88 -14.46
C LEU A 66 5.57 20.91 -13.91
N ASN A 67 6.07 22.07 -13.47
CA ASN A 67 7.38 22.18 -12.81
C ASN A 67 7.47 21.48 -11.47
N GLN A 68 6.35 21.05 -10.88
CA GLN A 68 6.30 20.21 -9.69
C GLN A 68 6.49 18.72 -10.01
N ILE A 69 6.52 18.35 -11.27
CA ILE A 69 6.80 16.98 -11.73
C ILE A 69 8.25 16.94 -12.21
N LYS A 70 9.04 16.09 -11.59
CA LYS A 70 10.45 15.91 -11.93
C LYS A 70 10.63 15.04 -13.17
N ALA A 71 9.89 13.92 -13.23
CA ALA A 71 9.93 13.00 -14.37
C ALA A 71 8.63 12.20 -14.53
N ILE A 72 8.33 11.88 -15.78
CA ILE A 72 7.37 10.85 -16.18
C ILE A 72 8.18 9.75 -16.90
N LYS A 73 7.96 8.49 -16.49
CA LYS A 73 8.73 7.34 -16.96
C LYS A 73 7.79 6.26 -17.48
N LEU A 74 8.13 5.64 -18.60
CA LEU A 74 7.46 4.46 -19.14
C LEU A 74 8.32 3.22 -18.90
N TYR A 75 7.73 2.20 -18.29
CA TYR A 75 8.40 0.92 -18.03
C TYR A 75 7.71 -0.23 -18.74
N TYR A 76 8.50 -1.18 -19.23
CA TYR A 76 8.06 -2.48 -19.73
C TYR A 76 8.35 -3.58 -18.72
N GLY A 77 7.33 -4.31 -18.28
CA GLY A 77 7.42 -5.36 -17.27
C GLY A 77 7.48 -6.80 -17.80
N GLY A 78 7.50 -6.97 -19.14
CA GLY A 78 7.53 -8.30 -19.74
C GLY A 78 6.14 -8.84 -20.09
N THR A 79 6.03 -10.15 -20.28
CA THR A 79 4.84 -10.87 -20.74
C THR A 79 4.25 -11.78 -19.66
N ASP A 80 3.11 -12.41 -19.95
CA ASP A 80 2.42 -13.37 -19.06
C ASP A 80 3.27 -14.50 -18.52
N ALA A 81 4.31 -14.92 -19.25
CA ALA A 81 5.21 -15.99 -18.81
C ALA A 81 5.88 -15.71 -17.43
N ARG A 82 5.79 -14.47 -16.93
CA ARG A 82 6.33 -14.03 -15.64
C ARG A 82 5.25 -13.76 -14.59
N GLN A 83 3.98 -14.06 -14.87
CA GLN A 83 2.87 -13.83 -13.96
C GLN A 83 2.65 -15.03 -13.04
N TYR A 84 2.44 -14.77 -11.77
CA TYR A 84 2.31 -15.81 -10.74
C TYR A 84 0.86 -16.27 -10.49
N ASP A 85 -0.12 -15.65 -11.13
CA ASP A 85 -1.50 -16.10 -11.00
C ASP A 85 -2.35 -15.76 -12.24
N ASN A 86 -3.44 -16.53 -12.41
CA ASN A 86 -4.41 -16.35 -13.50
C ASN A 86 -5.33 -15.13 -13.32
N LYS A 87 -5.10 -14.29 -12.30
CA LYS A 87 -5.87 -13.07 -12.10
C LYS A 87 -5.37 -11.99 -13.04
N LEU A 88 -6.30 -11.23 -13.59
CA LEU A 88 -6.03 -10.11 -14.50
C LEU A 88 -5.31 -8.96 -13.76
N ARG A 89 -4.02 -9.11 -13.50
CA ARG A 89 -3.18 -8.06 -12.94
C ARG A 89 -2.59 -7.21 -14.05
N PHE A 90 -2.44 -5.92 -13.82
CA PHE A 90 -1.90 -4.98 -14.80
C PHE A 90 -0.37 -4.93 -14.80
N ALA A 91 0.22 -5.31 -13.70
CA ALA A 91 1.65 -5.52 -13.53
C ALA A 91 1.82 -6.47 -12.34
N PRO A 92 3.01 -7.05 -12.14
CA PRO A 92 3.34 -7.61 -10.85
C PRO A 92 3.20 -6.51 -9.80
N VAL A 93 2.07 -6.49 -9.10
CA VAL A 93 1.67 -5.44 -8.15
C VAL A 93 2.76 -5.18 -7.12
N ASP A 94 3.50 -6.22 -6.79
CA ASP A 94 4.57 -6.22 -5.81
C ASP A 94 5.75 -5.31 -6.17
N TYR A 95 6.07 -5.14 -7.46
CA TYR A 95 7.17 -4.23 -7.85
C TYR A 95 6.76 -2.78 -7.90
N VAL A 96 5.52 -2.59 -8.26
CA VAL A 96 4.98 -1.30 -8.63
C VAL A 96 4.54 -0.53 -7.40
N THR A 97 4.10 -1.24 -6.36
CA THR A 97 3.61 -0.66 -5.11
C THR A 97 4.63 -0.77 -3.97
N GLY A 98 5.72 -1.52 -4.15
CA GLY A 98 6.66 -1.83 -3.07
C GLY A 98 6.04 -2.75 -2.01
N PHE A 99 5.01 -3.51 -2.36
CA PHE A 99 4.18 -4.28 -1.46
C PHE A 99 4.44 -5.79 -1.61
N THR A 100 5.69 -6.21 -1.46
CA THR A 100 5.99 -7.63 -1.29
C THR A 100 6.36 -7.86 0.16
N PRO A 101 5.56 -8.62 0.93
CA PRO A 101 5.95 -9.03 2.27
C PRO A 101 7.31 -9.73 2.23
N GLY A 102 8.25 -9.26 3.04
CA GLY A 102 9.59 -9.84 3.14
C GLY A 102 10.57 -9.49 2.03
N LYS A 103 10.23 -8.59 1.10
CA LYS A 103 11.18 -8.08 0.11
C LYS A 103 11.14 -6.57 0.06
N THR A 104 12.26 -5.96 0.33
CA THR A 104 12.48 -4.53 0.17
C THR A 104 12.64 -4.22 -1.30
N LEU A 105 11.57 -3.86 -1.99
CA LEU A 105 11.68 -3.44 -3.37
C LEU A 105 11.79 -1.91 -3.43
N ARG A 106 12.94 -1.40 -3.03
CA ARG A 106 13.35 -0.02 -3.33
C ARG A 106 13.85 0.13 -4.76
N ALA A 107 14.17 -0.99 -5.41
CA ALA A 107 14.68 -1.03 -6.77
C ALA A 107 13.72 -1.77 -7.69
N ILE A 108 13.53 -1.23 -8.88
CA ILE A 108 12.85 -1.90 -9.98
C ILE A 108 13.65 -3.14 -10.35
N PRO A 109 13.03 -4.34 -10.47
CA PRO A 109 13.75 -5.55 -10.84
C PRO A 109 14.52 -5.40 -12.15
N SER A 110 15.69 -6.01 -12.26
CA SER A 110 16.59 -5.89 -13.42
C SER A 110 15.99 -6.33 -14.77
N TYR A 111 14.92 -7.13 -14.75
CA TYR A 111 14.20 -7.52 -15.97
C TYR A 111 13.14 -6.52 -16.41
N VAL A 112 12.88 -5.50 -15.61
CA VAL A 112 12.00 -4.40 -15.96
C VAL A 112 12.81 -3.34 -16.68
N VAL A 113 12.37 -2.92 -17.84
CA VAL A 113 13.11 -2.03 -18.71
C VAL A 113 12.48 -0.66 -18.73
N LEU A 114 13.25 0.37 -18.37
CA LEU A 114 12.88 1.77 -18.62
C LEU A 114 12.89 2.01 -20.14
N ARG A 115 11.77 2.45 -20.68
CA ARG A 115 11.57 2.69 -22.12
C ARG A 115 11.74 4.14 -22.48
N SER A 116 11.16 5.02 -21.70
CA SER A 116 11.31 6.46 -21.87
C SER A 116 11.21 7.19 -20.54
N GLU A 117 11.89 8.32 -20.45
CA GLU A 117 11.84 9.25 -19.33
C GLU A 117 11.87 10.67 -19.87
N LEU A 118 10.97 11.53 -19.36
CA LEU A 118 10.93 12.93 -19.73
C LEU A 118 10.42 13.80 -18.59
N GLN A 119 10.85 15.04 -18.55
CA GLN A 119 10.22 16.08 -17.75
C GLN A 119 9.07 16.72 -18.54
N PRO A 120 7.86 16.78 -18.00
CA PRO A 120 6.72 17.34 -18.74
C PRO A 120 6.86 18.86 -18.94
N THR A 121 6.66 19.30 -20.16
CA THR A 121 6.60 20.72 -20.54
C THR A 121 5.19 21.14 -20.98
N THR A 122 4.32 20.16 -21.24
CA THR A 122 2.92 20.34 -21.61
C THR A 122 2.06 19.30 -20.87
N HIS A 123 0.76 19.53 -20.77
CA HIS A 123 -0.17 18.58 -20.15
C HIS A 123 -0.47 17.38 -21.05
N ARG A 124 -0.15 17.43 -22.34
CA ARG A 124 -0.22 16.29 -23.26
C ARG A 124 1.19 15.89 -23.63
N LEU A 125 1.54 14.64 -23.40
CA LEU A 125 2.88 14.10 -23.50
C LEU A 125 2.89 12.89 -24.42
N THR A 126 3.85 12.82 -25.33
CA THR A 126 4.14 11.61 -26.09
C THR A 126 5.27 10.86 -25.38
N LEU A 127 5.02 9.64 -24.94
CA LEU A 127 6.02 8.73 -24.41
C LEU A 127 6.49 7.81 -25.56
N PRO A 128 7.64 8.11 -26.18
CA PRO A 128 8.13 7.31 -27.30
C PRO A 128 8.58 5.93 -26.81
N ASP A 129 8.35 4.93 -27.66
CA ASP A 129 8.79 3.56 -27.41
C ASP A 129 9.26 2.90 -28.72
N LYS A 130 9.88 1.75 -28.61
CA LYS A 130 10.18 0.80 -29.68
C LYS A 130 10.22 -0.60 -29.09
N GLN A 131 9.31 -0.88 -28.14
CA GLN A 131 9.23 -2.19 -27.52
C GLN A 131 8.54 -3.18 -28.42
N SER A 132 9.22 -4.30 -28.71
CA SER A 132 8.57 -5.44 -29.35
C SER A 132 7.51 -6.03 -28.42
N LEU A 133 6.28 -6.13 -28.94
CA LEU A 133 5.17 -6.80 -28.30
C LEU A 133 5.14 -8.25 -28.75
N PHE A 134 4.93 -9.15 -27.82
CA PHE A 134 4.80 -10.57 -28.11
C PHE A 134 3.33 -11.00 -28.05
N PRO A 135 2.92 -12.03 -28.83
CA PRO A 135 1.57 -12.56 -28.74
C PRO A 135 1.19 -12.90 -27.29
N GLY A 136 0.00 -12.53 -26.87
CA GLY A 136 -0.45 -12.62 -25.47
C GLY A 136 -0.49 -11.26 -24.79
N VAL A 137 -0.21 -11.21 -23.50
CA VAL A 137 -0.28 -9.98 -22.70
C VAL A 137 1.12 -9.45 -22.43
N ASN A 138 1.31 -8.18 -22.72
CA ASN A 138 2.50 -7.39 -22.44
C ASN A 138 2.14 -6.35 -21.36
N TYR A 139 3.00 -6.17 -20.36
CA TYR A 139 2.77 -5.30 -19.22
C TYR A 139 3.63 -4.07 -19.26
N PHE A 140 3.01 -2.93 -19.08
CA PHE A 140 3.65 -1.63 -18.99
C PHE A 140 3.11 -0.85 -17.79
N TRP A 141 3.82 0.15 -17.35
CA TRP A 141 3.28 1.17 -16.47
C TRP A 141 3.95 2.52 -16.70
N VAL A 142 3.19 3.57 -16.47
CA VAL A 142 3.70 4.93 -16.35
C VAL A 142 4.00 5.18 -14.88
N SER A 143 5.21 5.65 -14.61
CA SER A 143 5.67 6.11 -13.29
C SER A 143 5.82 7.62 -13.28
N ILE A 144 5.70 8.23 -12.10
CA ILE A 144 5.91 9.65 -11.86
C ILE A 144 6.87 9.86 -10.70
N GLU A 145 7.76 10.83 -10.87
CA GLU A 145 8.64 11.37 -9.84
C GLU A 145 8.29 12.83 -9.58
N MET A 146 8.15 13.19 -8.31
CA MET A 146 7.74 14.54 -7.91
C MET A 146 8.94 15.38 -7.49
N GLN A 147 8.81 16.73 -7.54
CA GLN A 147 9.73 17.62 -6.86
C GLN A 147 9.52 17.52 -5.33
N PRO A 148 10.56 17.72 -4.51
CA PRO A 148 10.49 17.52 -3.05
C PRO A 148 9.62 18.57 -2.33
N ASP A 149 9.31 19.68 -2.95
CA ASP A 149 8.57 20.80 -2.38
C ASP A 149 7.08 20.82 -2.75
N VAL A 150 6.58 19.76 -3.41
CA VAL A 150 5.16 19.64 -3.78
C VAL A 150 4.27 19.68 -2.55
N PRO A 151 3.23 20.54 -2.53
CA PRO A 151 2.30 20.59 -1.41
C PRO A 151 1.53 19.29 -1.22
N LEU A 152 1.45 18.76 0.03
CA LEU A 152 0.72 17.53 0.34
C LEU A 152 -0.77 17.58 -0.03
N LYS A 153 -1.36 18.79 -0.07
CA LYS A 153 -2.76 18.99 -0.51
C LYS A 153 -2.95 18.91 -2.02
N ALA A 154 -1.86 18.95 -2.79
CA ALA A 154 -1.93 18.87 -4.25
C ALA A 154 -2.51 17.52 -4.69
N THR A 155 -3.14 17.54 -5.85
CA THR A 155 -3.71 16.35 -6.49
C THR A 155 -3.25 16.27 -7.93
N LEU A 156 -3.34 15.08 -8.51
CA LEU A 156 -3.05 14.85 -9.92
C LEU A 156 -3.93 13.72 -10.44
N ASN A 157 -4.42 13.92 -11.67
CA ASN A 157 -5.03 12.88 -12.48
C ASN A 157 -4.29 12.73 -13.81
N ALA A 158 -4.29 11.51 -14.35
CA ALA A 158 -3.67 11.20 -15.64
C ALA A 158 -4.53 10.22 -16.43
N ALA A 159 -4.45 10.31 -17.75
CA ALA A 159 -5.14 9.38 -18.65
C ALA A 159 -4.26 9.08 -19.87
N ILE A 160 -4.35 7.84 -20.39
CA ILE A 160 -3.85 7.49 -21.72
C ILE A 160 -4.93 7.86 -22.72
N THR A 161 -4.60 8.69 -23.69
CA THR A 161 -5.52 9.15 -24.74
C THR A 161 -5.31 8.44 -26.07
N GLU A 162 -4.11 7.90 -26.29
CA GLU A 162 -3.77 7.14 -27.50
C GLU A 162 -2.59 6.20 -27.24
N ALA A 163 -2.53 5.10 -27.96
CA ALA A 163 -1.36 4.23 -28.06
C ALA A 163 -1.23 3.74 -29.49
N ILE A 164 -0.02 3.84 -30.06
CA ILE A 164 0.26 3.46 -31.45
C ILE A 164 1.16 2.23 -31.47
N ALA A 165 0.78 1.22 -32.24
CA ALA A 165 1.63 0.07 -32.53
C ALA A 165 1.64 -0.20 -34.04
N ASP A 166 2.84 -0.38 -34.63
CA ASP A 166 3.08 -0.52 -36.08
C ASP A 166 2.32 0.57 -36.89
N GLY A 167 2.38 1.83 -36.39
CA GLY A 167 1.74 2.99 -37.01
C GLY A 167 0.21 3.01 -36.93
N LYS A 168 -0.42 2.14 -36.13
CA LYS A 168 -1.88 2.07 -35.94
C LYS A 168 -2.30 2.31 -34.49
N ALA A 169 -3.37 3.07 -34.35
CA ALA A 169 -3.96 3.30 -33.03
C ALA A 169 -4.58 2.00 -32.48
N LEU A 170 -4.30 1.74 -31.20
CA LEU A 170 -4.86 0.60 -30.47
C LEU A 170 -6.19 0.98 -29.81
N PRO A 171 -7.19 0.09 -29.78
CA PRO A 171 -8.34 0.24 -28.91
C PRO A 171 -7.93 0.35 -27.43
N LEU A 172 -8.49 1.35 -26.73
CA LEU A 172 -8.24 1.60 -25.32
C LEU A 172 -9.44 1.16 -24.49
N VAL A 173 -9.18 0.48 -23.38
CA VAL A 173 -10.17 0.10 -22.36
C VAL A 173 -9.67 0.59 -21.01
N ASP A 174 -10.18 1.72 -20.55
CA ASP A 174 -9.87 2.23 -19.23
C ASP A 174 -10.81 1.61 -18.20
N THR A 175 -10.23 0.88 -17.24
CA THR A 175 -10.92 0.22 -16.14
C THR A 175 -10.75 0.96 -14.81
N SER A 176 -10.20 2.17 -14.84
CA SER A 176 -10.04 3.03 -13.68
C SER A 176 -11.39 3.43 -13.08
N ALA A 177 -11.42 3.73 -11.80
CA ALA A 177 -12.57 4.39 -11.20
C ALA A 177 -12.74 5.80 -11.80
N ARG A 178 -13.99 6.27 -11.86
CA ARG A 178 -14.27 7.62 -12.37
C ARG A 178 -13.75 8.68 -11.40
N ASN A 179 -13.29 9.80 -11.94
CA ASN A 179 -12.88 10.99 -11.18
C ASN A 179 -11.78 10.73 -10.13
N ILE A 180 -10.81 9.89 -10.45
CA ILE A 180 -9.66 9.69 -9.57
C ILE A 180 -8.88 11.00 -9.49
N GLN A 181 -8.65 11.46 -8.25
CA GLN A 181 -7.73 12.55 -7.91
C GLN A 181 -6.72 11.99 -6.92
N ARG A 182 -5.51 11.71 -7.37
CA ARG A 182 -4.47 11.16 -6.52
C ARG A 182 -3.80 12.27 -5.71
N ARG A 183 -3.85 12.13 -4.39
CA ARG A 183 -3.20 13.07 -3.47
C ARG A 183 -1.71 12.79 -3.37
N MET A 184 -0.94 13.81 -3.04
CA MET A 184 0.43 13.65 -2.61
C MET A 184 0.50 13.07 -1.19
N GLY A 185 1.61 12.41 -0.87
CA GLY A 185 1.85 11.82 0.44
C GLY A 185 3.35 11.71 0.73
N ILE A 186 3.65 11.47 1.99
CA ILE A 186 4.99 11.10 2.46
C ILE A 186 4.85 9.78 3.20
N GLY A 187 5.70 8.82 2.91
CA GLY A 187 5.74 7.56 3.62
C GLY A 187 6.38 7.75 4.99
N VAL A 188 5.64 7.46 6.04
CA VAL A 188 6.18 7.55 7.41
C VAL A 188 7.28 6.51 7.62
N ARG A 189 7.07 5.30 7.09
CA ARG A 189 8.00 4.18 7.04
C ARG A 189 7.79 3.34 5.79
N HIS A 190 8.86 2.76 5.28
CA HIS A 190 8.83 1.83 4.16
C HIS A 190 9.39 0.47 4.57
N ALA A 191 8.93 -0.59 3.94
CA ALA A 191 9.53 -1.92 4.10
C ALA A 191 11.04 -1.85 3.89
N GLY A 192 11.82 -2.37 4.85
CA GLY A 192 13.27 -2.33 4.91
C GLY A 192 13.87 -1.12 5.64
N ASP A 193 13.10 -0.09 5.98
CA ASP A 193 13.57 0.92 6.92
C ASP A 193 13.85 0.24 8.27
N ASP A 194 14.87 0.71 8.96
CA ASP A 194 15.28 0.18 10.28
C ASP A 194 15.48 -1.36 10.31
N GLY A 195 15.70 -2.01 9.14
CA GLY A 195 15.84 -3.47 9.03
C GLY A 195 14.53 -4.25 9.14
N VAL A 196 13.37 -3.57 9.09
CA VAL A 196 12.04 -4.14 9.29
C VAL A 196 11.44 -4.62 7.98
N THR A 197 10.90 -5.84 7.99
CA THR A 197 10.29 -6.44 6.79
C THR A 197 9.01 -5.73 6.36
N ALA A 198 8.14 -5.35 7.31
CA ALA A 198 6.88 -4.69 6.99
C ALA A 198 6.39 -3.80 8.14
N TYR A 199 5.74 -2.69 7.77
CA TYR A 199 4.99 -1.84 8.67
C TYR A 199 3.51 -1.95 8.33
N ARG A 200 2.66 -2.20 9.32
CA ARG A 200 1.22 -2.41 9.12
C ARG A 200 0.40 -1.75 10.22
N ILE A 201 -0.92 -1.79 10.08
CA ILE A 201 -1.89 -1.37 11.09
C ILE A 201 -1.65 0.08 11.57
N PRO A 202 -1.69 1.07 10.67
CA PRO A 202 -1.37 2.44 11.04
C PRO A 202 -2.50 3.13 11.82
N GLY A 203 -2.12 3.97 12.77
CA GLY A 203 -2.97 4.96 13.43
C GLY A 203 -2.30 6.33 13.39
N LEU A 204 -3.09 7.41 13.30
CA LEU A 204 -2.57 8.77 13.27
C LEU A 204 -3.41 9.70 14.13
N VAL A 205 -2.76 10.47 14.99
CA VAL A 205 -3.40 11.52 15.80
C VAL A 205 -2.59 12.81 15.76
N THR A 206 -3.26 13.91 16.10
CA THR A 206 -2.62 15.21 16.33
C THR A 206 -2.75 15.57 17.80
N THR A 207 -1.64 15.89 18.45
CA THR A 207 -1.61 16.36 19.83
C THR A 207 -2.18 17.78 19.94
N ASN A 208 -2.39 18.26 21.17
CA ASN A 208 -2.83 19.64 21.38
C ASN A 208 -1.78 20.67 20.91
N ASN A 209 -0.52 20.27 20.84
CA ASN A 209 0.59 21.11 20.37
C ASN A 209 0.75 21.09 18.83
N GLY A 210 -0.10 20.36 18.12
CA GLY A 210 -0.03 20.23 16.66
C GLY A 210 0.95 19.16 16.16
N THR A 211 1.62 18.42 17.06
CA THR A 211 2.49 17.31 16.71
C THR A 211 1.68 16.15 16.14
N LEU A 212 2.11 15.59 15.01
CA LEU A 212 1.56 14.36 14.48
C LEU A 212 2.27 13.16 15.12
N LEU A 213 1.49 12.18 15.54
CA LEU A 213 1.97 10.90 16.05
C LEU A 213 1.39 9.78 15.19
N GLY A 214 2.26 9.09 14.46
CA GLY A 214 1.88 7.91 13.66
C GLY A 214 2.33 6.64 14.36
N VAL A 215 1.40 5.76 14.73
CA VAL A 215 1.68 4.45 15.33
C VAL A 215 1.43 3.34 14.32
N TYR A 216 2.13 2.22 14.46
CA TYR A 216 2.05 1.09 13.54
C TYR A 216 2.68 -0.16 14.14
N ASP A 217 2.38 -1.34 13.57
CA ASP A 217 3.13 -2.56 13.81
C ASP A 217 4.50 -2.50 13.12
N VAL A 218 5.53 -2.85 13.87
CA VAL A 218 6.90 -3.09 13.40
C VAL A 218 7.08 -4.60 13.25
N ARG A 219 6.97 -5.12 12.05
CA ARG A 219 7.00 -6.55 11.75
C ARG A 219 8.38 -6.94 11.21
N TYR A 220 9.23 -7.50 12.06
CA TYR A 220 10.64 -7.70 11.74
C TYR A 220 10.88 -8.80 10.72
N ASN A 221 10.28 -9.97 10.88
CA ASN A 221 10.62 -11.15 10.09
C ASN A 221 9.71 -11.39 8.88
N SER A 222 8.44 -11.02 9.00
CA SER A 222 7.42 -11.24 7.98
C SER A 222 6.28 -10.26 8.11
N SER A 223 5.36 -10.20 7.15
CA SER A 223 4.13 -9.41 7.25
C SER A 223 3.00 -10.11 7.99
N THR A 224 3.25 -11.26 8.62
CA THR A 224 2.24 -12.05 9.34
C THR A 224 1.75 -11.34 10.59
N ASP A 225 0.51 -11.63 10.98
CA ASP A 225 -0.10 -11.12 12.20
C ASP A 225 0.44 -11.87 13.45
N LEU A 226 0.15 -11.38 14.65
CA LEU A 226 0.48 -12.03 15.91
C LEU A 226 0.08 -13.52 15.92
N GLN A 227 0.92 -14.50 16.28
CA GLN A 227 2.17 -14.38 17.01
C GLN A 227 3.36 -14.31 16.04
N GLU A 228 4.24 -13.33 16.21
CA GLU A 228 5.52 -13.16 15.53
C GLU A 228 6.33 -12.08 16.26
N HIS A 229 7.59 -11.84 15.89
CA HIS A 229 8.36 -10.70 16.37
C HIS A 229 7.76 -9.40 15.84
N ILE A 230 6.90 -8.80 16.63
CA ILE A 230 6.18 -7.56 16.33
C ILE A 230 6.27 -6.65 17.53
N ASP A 231 6.63 -5.39 17.32
CA ASP A 231 6.55 -4.32 18.31
C ASP A 231 5.60 -3.23 17.81
N VAL A 232 5.16 -2.36 18.71
CA VAL A 232 4.44 -1.15 18.35
C VAL A 232 5.45 -0.02 18.16
N GLY A 233 5.55 0.44 16.91
CA GLY A 233 6.36 1.60 16.53
C GLY A 233 5.57 2.89 16.53
N LEU A 234 6.29 3.99 16.70
CA LEU A 234 5.75 5.34 16.64
C LEU A 234 6.74 6.31 15.99
N SER A 235 6.25 7.12 15.08
CA SER A 235 6.97 8.26 14.50
C SER A 235 6.29 9.57 14.84
N ARG A 236 7.10 10.60 15.11
CA ARG A 236 6.66 11.97 15.42
C ARG A 236 6.98 12.90 14.26
N SER A 237 6.10 13.86 13.99
CA SER A 237 6.35 15.00 13.11
C SER A 237 5.87 16.29 13.76
N ILE A 238 6.70 17.33 13.71
CA ILE A 238 6.41 18.67 14.26
C ILE A 238 6.22 19.72 13.18
N ASP A 239 6.25 19.32 11.91
CA ASP A 239 6.22 20.20 10.74
C ASP A 239 5.05 19.91 9.78
N GLY A 240 3.99 19.28 10.34
CA GLY A 240 2.78 18.93 9.57
C GLY A 240 2.94 17.73 8.67
N GLY A 241 3.85 16.81 8.99
CA GLY A 241 4.07 15.55 8.27
C GLY A 241 5.07 15.64 7.13
N LYS A 242 5.80 16.75 7.00
CA LYS A 242 6.84 16.91 5.97
C LYS A 242 8.07 16.05 6.28
N THR A 243 8.46 16.03 7.56
CA THR A 243 9.53 15.16 8.05
C THR A 243 9.08 14.38 9.28
N TRP A 244 9.68 13.22 9.50
CA TRP A 244 9.36 12.33 10.59
C TRP A 244 10.62 11.97 11.36
N GLU A 245 10.54 12.08 12.68
CA GLU A 245 11.64 11.71 13.59
C GLU A 245 11.93 10.20 13.54
N PRO A 246 13.11 9.75 13.98
CA PRO A 246 13.42 8.33 14.14
C PRO A 246 12.33 7.59 14.93
N MET A 247 12.12 6.32 14.55
CA MET A 247 11.13 5.46 15.19
C MET A 247 11.42 5.29 16.69
N ARG A 248 10.34 5.31 17.48
CA ARG A 248 10.31 4.91 18.89
C ARG A 248 9.45 3.67 19.04
N LEU A 249 9.65 2.94 20.14
CA LEU A 249 8.87 1.74 20.45
C LEU A 249 8.09 1.95 21.78
N PRO A 250 6.88 2.53 21.74
CA PRO A 250 6.04 2.71 22.92
C PRO A 250 5.72 1.42 23.65
N LEU A 251 5.56 0.32 22.92
CA LEU A 251 5.32 -1.03 23.43
C LEU A 251 6.24 -2.00 22.70
N ALA A 252 7.15 -2.61 23.43
CA ALA A 252 8.05 -3.65 22.97
C ALA A 252 8.39 -4.55 24.16
N PHE A 253 8.37 -5.86 23.97
CA PHE A 253 8.64 -6.79 25.06
C PHE A 253 9.97 -7.53 24.88
N GLY A 254 10.48 -7.63 23.67
CA GLY A 254 11.73 -8.33 23.39
C GLY A 254 11.71 -9.77 23.90
N ASP A 255 12.86 -10.24 24.38
CA ASP A 255 12.96 -11.52 25.11
C ASP A 255 12.37 -11.31 26.50
N ASN A 256 11.28 -11.99 26.82
CA ASN A 256 10.56 -11.79 28.08
C ASN A 256 9.98 -13.11 28.60
N GLY A 257 9.98 -13.28 29.93
CA GLY A 257 9.42 -14.47 30.57
C GLY A 257 10.09 -15.79 30.17
N GLY A 258 11.36 -15.74 29.76
CA GLY A 258 12.11 -16.90 29.28
C GLY A 258 11.82 -17.29 27.81
N LEU A 259 11.05 -16.50 27.09
CA LEU A 259 10.72 -16.71 25.69
C LEU A 259 11.34 -15.63 24.79
N PRO A 260 11.73 -15.97 23.53
CA PRO A 260 12.31 -15.03 22.59
C PRO A 260 11.29 -14.00 22.10
N ALA A 261 11.76 -12.88 21.54
CA ALA A 261 10.94 -11.81 21.01
C ALA A 261 9.85 -12.27 20.02
N ALA A 262 10.13 -13.28 19.20
CA ALA A 262 9.14 -13.88 18.28
C ALA A 262 7.95 -14.57 19.01
N GLN A 263 8.05 -14.78 20.31
CA GLN A 263 6.97 -15.29 21.15
C GLN A 263 6.47 -14.26 22.18
N ASN A 264 6.81 -12.98 21.97
CA ASN A 264 6.41 -11.84 22.81
C ASN A 264 5.86 -10.68 21.97
N GLY A 265 5.30 -10.97 20.81
CA GLY A 265 4.81 -9.94 19.92
C GLY A 265 3.71 -9.08 20.53
N VAL A 266 3.77 -7.78 20.26
CA VAL A 266 2.75 -6.80 20.63
C VAL A 266 2.36 -6.01 19.36
N GLY A 267 1.07 -5.93 19.06
CA GLY A 267 0.61 -5.31 17.80
C GLY A 267 -0.86 -4.90 17.83
N ASP A 268 -1.34 -4.54 16.64
CA ASP A 268 -2.68 -3.97 16.43
C ASP A 268 -2.90 -2.69 17.27
N PRO A 269 -2.00 -1.67 17.19
CA PRO A 269 -2.05 -0.51 18.06
C PRO A 269 -3.23 0.41 17.76
N SER A 270 -3.78 1.01 18.82
CA SER A 270 -4.64 2.17 18.75
C SER A 270 -4.03 3.30 19.56
N ILE A 271 -4.03 4.52 18.99
CA ILE A 271 -3.48 5.71 19.65
C ILE A 271 -4.59 6.73 19.95
N LEU A 272 -4.49 7.41 21.10
CA LEU A 272 -5.42 8.45 21.52
C LEU A 272 -4.66 9.60 22.16
N VAL A 273 -5.14 10.83 21.98
CA VAL A 273 -4.70 12.01 22.72
C VAL A 273 -5.82 12.47 23.61
N ASP A 274 -5.60 12.49 24.92
CA ASP A 274 -6.49 13.14 25.88
C ASP A 274 -6.45 14.66 25.63
N LYS A 275 -7.55 15.18 25.12
CA LYS A 275 -7.65 16.61 24.77
C LYS A 275 -7.69 17.54 25.98
N THR A 276 -7.91 17.01 27.19
CA THR A 276 -7.98 17.82 28.42
C THR A 276 -6.59 18.17 28.97
N ASN A 277 -5.60 17.27 28.80
CA ASN A 277 -4.28 17.42 29.40
C ASN A 277 -3.10 17.05 28.47
N ASN A 278 -3.38 16.74 27.20
CA ASN A 278 -2.41 16.35 26.19
C ASN A 278 -1.66 15.03 26.48
N THR A 279 -2.16 14.17 27.37
CA THR A 279 -1.59 12.83 27.55
C THR A 279 -1.89 11.99 26.30
N CYS A 280 -0.85 11.36 25.77
CA CYS A 280 -0.99 10.43 24.65
C CYS A 280 -1.03 8.99 25.19
N TRP A 281 -1.91 8.17 24.66
CA TRP A 281 -2.12 6.78 25.06
C TRP A 281 -1.99 5.87 23.84
N VAL A 282 -1.26 4.77 23.99
CA VAL A 282 -1.19 3.70 22.98
C VAL A 282 -1.64 2.40 23.66
N VAL A 283 -2.59 1.71 23.05
CA VAL A 283 -3.12 0.43 23.50
C VAL A 283 -2.88 -0.60 22.42
N ALA A 284 -2.50 -1.83 22.79
CA ALA A 284 -2.23 -2.91 21.83
C ALA A 284 -2.47 -4.30 22.47
N ALA A 285 -2.53 -5.33 21.64
CA ALA A 285 -2.58 -6.72 22.08
C ALA A 285 -1.17 -7.29 22.20
N TRP A 286 -0.82 -7.87 23.35
CA TRP A 286 0.41 -8.60 23.57
C TRP A 286 0.13 -10.09 23.71
N THR A 287 0.92 -10.93 23.01
CA THR A 287 0.87 -12.38 23.12
C THR A 287 2.18 -12.91 23.70
N HIS A 288 2.08 -13.80 24.69
CA HIS A 288 3.22 -14.43 25.35
C HIS A 288 3.15 -15.95 25.14
N GLY A 289 4.13 -16.52 24.43
CA GLY A 289 4.12 -17.93 24.09
C GLY A 289 3.01 -18.29 23.09
N MET A 290 2.12 -19.18 23.47
CA MET A 290 0.97 -19.65 22.68
C MET A 290 1.33 -20.31 21.34
N GLY A 291 2.60 -20.71 21.14
CA GLY A 291 3.10 -21.32 19.90
C GLY A 291 3.13 -20.33 18.72
N ASN A 292 3.31 -20.85 17.52
CA ASN A 292 3.37 -20.03 16.30
C ASN A 292 2.01 -19.89 15.59
N GLN A 293 0.91 -19.97 16.35
CA GLN A 293 -0.44 -19.82 15.82
C GLN A 293 -0.89 -18.36 15.91
N ARG A 294 -1.87 -18.00 15.12
CA ARG A 294 -2.48 -16.67 15.19
C ARG A 294 -3.10 -16.41 16.56
N ALA A 295 -2.97 -15.20 17.07
CA ALA A 295 -3.46 -14.82 18.40
C ALA A 295 -4.93 -15.17 18.64
N TRP A 296 -5.78 -14.99 17.64
CA TRP A 296 -7.23 -15.32 17.72
C TRP A 296 -7.53 -16.83 17.69
N VAL A 297 -6.56 -17.68 17.29
CA VAL A 297 -6.67 -19.14 17.34
C VAL A 297 -6.12 -19.68 18.65
N SER A 298 -4.99 -19.12 19.10
CA SER A 298 -4.26 -19.61 20.28
C SER A 298 -4.80 -19.07 21.60
N SER A 299 -5.39 -17.86 21.64
CA SER A 299 -5.98 -17.31 22.85
C SER A 299 -7.15 -18.15 23.34
N LYS A 300 -7.16 -18.48 24.63
CA LYS A 300 -8.18 -19.28 25.31
C LYS A 300 -8.88 -18.45 26.37
N PRO A 301 -10.01 -18.91 26.94
CA PRO A 301 -10.58 -18.31 28.14
C PRO A 301 -9.57 -18.25 29.26
N GLY A 302 -9.71 -17.28 30.15
CA GLY A 302 -8.80 -17.03 31.27
C GLY A 302 -8.18 -15.65 31.22
N MET A 303 -7.29 -15.39 32.18
CA MET A 303 -6.65 -14.09 32.39
C MET A 303 -5.14 -14.17 32.28
N ASP A 304 -4.57 -15.37 32.30
CA ASP A 304 -3.14 -15.62 32.33
C ASP A 304 -2.49 -15.35 30.96
N LYS A 305 -1.35 -14.67 30.96
CA LYS A 305 -0.57 -14.32 29.75
C LYS A 305 -0.13 -15.57 28.93
N ASP A 306 0.04 -16.72 29.60
CA ASP A 306 0.48 -17.94 28.92
C ASP A 306 -0.66 -18.64 28.18
N HIS A 307 -1.91 -18.21 28.38
CA HIS A 307 -3.10 -18.82 27.79
C HIS A 307 -3.92 -17.88 26.91
N THR A 308 -3.84 -16.56 27.16
CA THR A 308 -4.66 -15.58 26.43
C THR A 308 -3.88 -14.29 26.17
N ALA A 309 -4.15 -13.69 25.01
CA ALA A 309 -3.58 -12.38 24.70
C ALA A 309 -3.96 -11.36 25.77
N GLN A 310 -3.03 -10.47 26.05
CA GLN A 310 -3.14 -9.42 27.05
C GLN A 310 -3.40 -8.07 26.38
N LEU A 311 -4.28 -7.27 26.93
CA LEU A 311 -4.46 -5.88 26.54
C LEU A 311 -3.47 -5.02 27.31
N VAL A 312 -2.55 -4.36 26.61
CA VAL A 312 -1.48 -3.55 27.23
C VAL A 312 -1.54 -2.11 26.74
N MET A 313 -1.07 -1.20 27.57
CA MET A 313 -1.12 0.24 27.33
C MET A 313 0.19 0.91 27.73
N ALA A 314 0.58 1.96 27.02
CA ALA A 314 1.61 2.91 27.43
C ALA A 314 1.11 4.34 27.33
N LYS A 315 1.66 5.26 28.12
CA LYS A 315 1.33 6.69 28.09
C LYS A 315 2.56 7.57 27.91
N SER A 316 2.34 8.71 27.27
CA SER A 316 3.29 9.80 27.16
C SER A 316 2.67 11.10 27.64
N THR A 317 3.38 11.88 28.45
CA THR A 317 2.98 13.20 28.94
C THR A 317 3.85 14.33 28.37
N ASP A 318 4.74 14.00 27.44
CA ASP A 318 5.74 14.90 26.85
C ASP A 318 5.60 14.97 25.32
N ASP A 319 4.37 14.88 24.83
CA ASP A 319 4.04 15.04 23.41
C ASP A 319 4.60 13.88 22.54
N GLY A 320 4.62 12.67 23.09
CA GLY A 320 5.07 11.45 22.40
C GLY A 320 6.59 11.27 22.34
N ARG A 321 7.39 12.03 23.11
CA ARG A 321 8.85 11.88 23.14
C ARG A 321 9.30 10.67 23.93
N THR A 322 8.73 10.49 25.12
CA THR A 322 9.00 9.32 25.98
C THR A 322 7.71 8.62 26.37
N TRP A 323 7.81 7.35 26.72
CA TRP A 323 6.67 6.50 27.02
C TRP A 323 6.89 5.75 28.33
N SER A 324 5.80 5.52 29.07
CA SER A 324 5.83 4.75 30.31
C SER A 324 6.17 3.27 30.02
N ALA A 325 6.56 2.54 31.07
CA ALA A 325 6.51 1.08 31.05
C ALA A 325 5.09 0.58 30.67
N PRO A 326 4.97 -0.60 30.07
CA PRO A 326 3.67 -1.19 29.72
C PRO A 326 2.78 -1.38 30.98
N ILE A 327 1.51 -1.04 30.84
CA ILE A 327 0.44 -1.22 31.83
C ILE A 327 -0.48 -2.32 31.30
N ASN A 328 -0.62 -3.43 32.02
CA ASN A 328 -1.54 -4.50 31.63
C ASN A 328 -2.97 -4.19 32.10
N LEU A 329 -3.91 -4.09 31.18
CA LEU A 329 -5.32 -3.78 31.44
C LEU A 329 -6.21 -5.03 31.45
N THR A 330 -5.68 -6.21 31.16
CA THR A 330 -6.46 -7.43 30.96
C THR A 330 -7.34 -7.75 32.16
N ALA A 331 -6.78 -7.71 33.36
CA ALA A 331 -7.51 -8.01 34.61
C ALA A 331 -8.66 -7.02 34.92
N GLN A 332 -8.62 -5.80 34.33
CA GLN A 332 -9.62 -4.77 34.56
C GLN A 332 -10.77 -4.82 33.54
N LEU A 333 -10.50 -5.32 32.33
CA LEU A 333 -11.41 -5.13 31.19
C LEU A 333 -11.91 -6.44 30.58
N LYS A 334 -11.11 -7.52 30.61
CA LYS A 334 -11.47 -8.80 30.01
C LYS A 334 -12.34 -9.61 30.97
N GLN A 335 -13.36 -10.29 30.44
CA GLN A 335 -14.08 -11.33 31.20
C GLN A 335 -13.36 -12.70 31.05
N PRO A 336 -13.33 -13.53 32.12
CA PRO A 336 -12.58 -14.78 32.12
C PRO A 336 -13.01 -15.77 31.02
N GLU A 337 -14.26 -15.77 30.62
CA GLU A 337 -14.83 -16.65 29.59
C GLU A 337 -14.52 -16.20 28.14
N TRP A 338 -14.04 -14.96 27.96
CA TRP A 338 -13.70 -14.48 26.62
C TRP A 338 -12.38 -15.09 26.14
N TYR A 339 -12.27 -15.29 24.82
CA TYR A 339 -11.07 -15.75 24.14
C TYR A 339 -10.12 -14.58 23.87
N PHE A 340 -9.93 -14.24 22.61
CA PHE A 340 -9.11 -13.10 22.20
C PHE A 340 -9.85 -11.79 22.46
N PHE A 341 -9.24 -10.92 23.24
CA PHE A 341 -9.79 -9.61 23.59
C PHE A 341 -8.76 -8.52 23.27
N PHE A 342 -9.15 -7.55 22.47
CA PHE A 342 -8.33 -6.40 22.11
C PHE A 342 -9.22 -5.25 21.64
N GLN A 343 -8.65 -4.04 21.49
CA GLN A 343 -9.31 -2.87 20.92
C GLN A 343 -9.19 -2.87 19.38
N GLY A 344 -10.07 -2.15 18.67
CA GLY A 344 -9.91 -1.86 17.26
C GLY A 344 -8.65 -1.01 17.01
N PRO A 345 -7.78 -1.40 16.03
CA PRO A 345 -6.57 -0.65 15.72
C PRO A 345 -6.89 0.72 15.09
N GLY A 346 -5.90 1.62 15.12
CA GLY A 346 -5.99 2.95 14.51
C GLY A 346 -5.97 4.07 15.54
N ARG A 347 -7.11 4.70 15.82
CA ARG A 347 -7.18 5.79 16.82
C ARG A 347 -8.45 5.75 17.67
N GLY A 348 -8.29 6.08 18.95
CA GLY A 348 -9.40 6.41 19.84
C GLY A 348 -9.80 7.89 19.75
N ILE A 349 -10.78 8.27 20.54
CA ILE A 349 -11.31 9.64 20.63
C ILE A 349 -11.44 10.10 22.08
N THR A 350 -11.35 11.42 22.29
CA THR A 350 -11.78 12.07 23.52
C THR A 350 -13.19 12.65 23.31
N CYS A 351 -14.15 12.21 24.09
CA CYS A 351 -15.51 12.72 24.07
C CYS A 351 -15.58 14.15 24.65
N LYS A 352 -16.71 14.83 24.46
CA LYS A 352 -16.91 16.21 24.96
C LYS A 352 -16.86 16.31 26.49
N ASP A 353 -17.24 15.27 27.19
CA ASP A 353 -17.19 15.16 28.65
C ASP A 353 -15.82 14.73 29.21
N GLY A 354 -14.83 14.56 28.33
CA GLY A 354 -13.48 14.11 28.67
C GLY A 354 -13.30 12.58 28.71
N THR A 355 -14.35 11.81 28.45
CA THR A 355 -14.25 10.35 28.38
C THR A 355 -13.35 9.92 27.23
N LEU A 356 -12.39 9.03 27.49
CA LEU A 356 -11.49 8.46 26.50
C LEU A 356 -12.07 7.14 25.99
N VAL A 357 -12.19 7.00 24.66
CA VAL A 357 -12.80 5.82 24.05
C VAL A 357 -11.83 5.21 23.02
N PHE A 358 -11.51 3.95 23.23
CA PHE A 358 -10.95 3.06 22.22
C PHE A 358 -12.06 2.12 21.74
N ALA A 359 -12.16 1.90 20.41
CA ALA A 359 -13.20 1.06 19.81
C ALA A 359 -12.86 -0.44 19.97
#